data_33e2e061317ec56c4a8260426b0d5434
#
_entry.id   33e2e061317ec56c4a8260426b0d5434
#
_cell.length_a   1.000
_cell.length_b   1.000
_cell.length_c   1.000
_cell.angle_alpha   90.00
_cell.angle_beta   90.00
_cell.angle_gamma   90.00
#
_symmetry.space_group_name_H-M   'P 1'
#
loop_
_entity.id
_entity.type
_entity.pdbx_description
1 polymer ?
#
loop_
_entity_poly.entity_id
_entity_poly.type
_entity_poly.pdbx_seq_one_letter_code
_entity_poly.pdbx_strand_id
1 'polypeptide(L)'
;MIKSLLKKLIPTKYWETPGSFYHLYLNNHAGSYYSQEGEDILLSRIFGEQTEGFYVDVGAHHPRRFSNTCFFYKRGWRGINIDALPGSMKVFQKFRPRDINLELAVSEREQVLTYYMFNEPALNGFSKTISEKRQTDVYKITNTKDILAFPLYTILDNHLPLGQSIDF
;
A
#
# COMPACT_ATOMS: atom_id res chain seq x y z
N MET A 1 -23.39 -8.23 29.34
CA MET A 1 -24.38 -9.22 28.85
C MET A 1 -23.77 -10.39 28.10
N ILE A 2 -22.91 -10.19 27.07
CA ILE A 2 -22.25 -11.26 26.29
C ILE A 2 -21.38 -12.18 27.17
N LYS A 3 -20.61 -11.64 28.14
CA LYS A 3 -19.77 -12.44 29.04
C LYS A 3 -20.57 -13.43 29.93
N SER A 4 -21.81 -13.11 30.28
CA SER A 4 -22.65 -14.02 31.10
C SER A 4 -23.28 -15.14 30.27
N LEU A 5 -23.53 -14.90 29.01
CA LEU A 5 -24.06 -15.93 28.09
C LEU A 5 -22.96 -16.96 27.71
N LEU A 6 -21.72 -16.49 27.47
CA LEU A 6 -20.58 -17.37 27.17
C LEU A 6 -20.26 -18.28 28.36
N LYS A 7 -20.45 -17.81 29.61
CA LYS A 7 -20.27 -18.63 30.81
C LYS A 7 -21.20 -19.85 30.87
N LYS A 8 -22.38 -19.79 30.27
CA LYS A 8 -23.34 -20.91 30.26
C LYS A 8 -23.06 -21.96 29.17
N LEU A 9 -22.27 -21.61 28.17
CA LEU A 9 -22.02 -22.47 27.00
C LEU A 9 -20.68 -23.23 27.09
N ILE A 10 -19.78 -22.83 27.98
CA ILE A 10 -18.43 -23.40 28.08
C ILE A 10 -18.37 -24.28 29.36
N PRO A 11 -18.00 -25.57 29.27
CA PRO A 11 -17.83 -26.45 30.42
C PRO A 11 -16.85 -25.88 31.45
N THR A 12 -17.18 -26.04 32.75
CA THR A 12 -16.42 -25.48 33.89
C THR A 12 -14.93 -25.84 33.89
N LYS A 13 -14.55 -26.97 33.35
CA LYS A 13 -13.13 -27.41 33.23
C LYS A 13 -12.25 -26.46 32.38
N TYR A 14 -12.84 -25.60 31.55
CA TYR A 14 -12.12 -24.61 30.74
C TYR A 14 -12.08 -23.23 31.39
N TRP A 15 -12.66 -23.07 32.60
CA TRP A 15 -12.67 -21.81 33.34
C TRP A 15 -11.44 -21.63 34.23
N GLU A 16 -10.65 -22.66 34.41
CA GLU A 16 -9.42 -22.60 35.21
C GLU A 16 -8.38 -21.66 34.60
N THR A 17 -8.50 -21.34 33.30
CA THR A 17 -7.67 -20.34 32.61
C THR A 17 -8.50 -19.43 31.68
N PRO A 18 -9.42 -18.59 32.24
CA PRO A 18 -10.27 -17.74 31.41
C PRO A 18 -9.47 -16.78 30.48
N GLY A 19 -8.30 -16.35 30.95
CA GLY A 19 -7.37 -15.54 30.19
C GLY A 19 -6.81 -16.26 28.97
N SER A 20 -6.42 -17.52 29.11
CA SER A 20 -5.83 -18.29 28.00
C SER A 20 -6.82 -18.56 26.88
N PHE A 21 -8.08 -18.90 27.20
CA PHE A 21 -9.11 -19.10 26.19
C PHE A 21 -9.43 -17.79 25.45
N TYR A 22 -9.54 -16.67 26.16
CA TYR A 22 -9.73 -15.36 25.56
C TYR A 22 -8.59 -15.00 24.63
N HIS A 23 -7.34 -15.19 25.08
CA HIS A 23 -6.16 -14.88 24.26
C HIS A 23 -5.98 -15.82 23.06
N LEU A 24 -6.35 -17.10 23.19
CA LEU A 24 -6.20 -18.06 22.10
C LEU A 24 -7.31 -17.98 21.04
N TYR A 25 -8.54 -17.66 21.44
CA TYR A 25 -9.69 -17.80 20.56
C TYR A 25 -10.49 -16.52 20.34
N LEU A 26 -10.45 -15.58 21.26
CA LEU A 26 -11.27 -14.35 21.20
C LEU A 26 -10.45 -13.08 21.02
N ASN A 27 -9.19 -13.08 21.46
CA ASN A 27 -8.29 -11.95 21.23
C ASN A 27 -7.58 -12.18 19.90
N ASN A 28 -8.07 -11.51 18.87
CA ASN A 28 -7.44 -11.58 17.55
C ASN A 28 -6.16 -10.73 17.55
N HIS A 29 -5.02 -11.37 17.80
CA HIS A 29 -3.71 -10.73 17.68
C HIS A 29 -3.27 -10.53 16.22
N ALA A 30 -4.08 -10.98 15.25
CA ALA A 30 -3.79 -10.79 13.84
C ALA A 30 -4.10 -9.35 13.42
N GLY A 31 -3.13 -8.66 12.86
CA GLY A 31 -3.30 -7.40 12.15
C GLY A 31 -3.57 -7.66 10.66
N SER A 32 -4.37 -6.81 10.03
CA SER A 32 -4.50 -6.82 8.57
C SER A 32 -3.46 -5.90 7.98
N TYR A 33 -2.47 -6.48 7.30
CA TYR A 33 -1.41 -5.78 6.59
C TYR A 33 -1.53 -6.06 5.09
N TYR A 34 -0.96 -5.20 4.26
CA TYR A 34 -1.23 -5.17 2.83
C TYR A 34 0.03 -5.14 1.98
N SER A 35 1.18 -4.76 2.56
CA SER A 35 2.47 -4.73 1.89
C SER A 35 2.97 -6.12 1.50
N GLN A 36 3.95 -6.19 0.63
CA GLN A 36 4.52 -7.46 0.17
C GLN A 36 5.50 -8.05 1.20
N GLU A 37 6.38 -7.22 1.74
CA GLU A 37 7.48 -7.65 2.62
C GLU A 37 7.30 -7.17 4.08
N GLY A 38 6.13 -6.60 4.43
CA GLY A 38 5.82 -6.17 5.80
C GLY A 38 6.23 -4.73 6.11
N GLU A 39 6.44 -3.89 5.10
CA GLU A 39 6.81 -2.48 5.25
C GLU A 39 5.77 -1.70 6.05
N ASP A 40 4.49 -1.96 5.82
CA ASP A 40 3.38 -1.34 6.56
C ASP A 40 3.36 -1.78 8.04
N ILE A 41 3.87 -2.97 8.37
CA ILE A 41 4.08 -3.41 9.77
C ILE A 41 5.16 -2.55 10.43
N LEU A 42 6.28 -2.35 9.76
CA LEU A 42 7.38 -1.53 10.30
C LEU A 42 6.94 -0.08 10.49
N LEU A 43 6.30 0.51 9.48
CA LEU A 43 5.75 1.87 9.55
C LEU A 43 4.71 1.98 10.66
N SER A 44 3.83 0.97 10.83
CA SER A 44 2.83 0.98 11.90
C SER A 44 3.43 0.98 13.30
N ARG A 45 4.63 0.42 13.49
CA ARG A 45 5.36 0.49 14.77
C ARG A 45 6.00 1.87 14.99
N ILE A 46 6.46 2.53 13.93
CA ILE A 46 7.06 3.88 13.99
C ILE A 46 5.98 4.91 14.35
N PHE A 47 4.84 4.86 13.66
CA PHE A 47 3.77 5.85 13.82
C PHE A 47 2.76 5.48 14.93
N GLY A 48 2.83 4.26 15.46
CA GLY A 48 2.04 3.81 16.60
C GLY A 48 0.54 4.03 16.43
N GLU A 49 -0.06 4.76 17.35
CA GLU A 49 -1.51 5.06 17.37
C GLU A 49 -1.89 6.34 16.60
N GLN A 50 -0.95 6.96 15.88
CA GLN A 50 -1.24 8.16 15.08
C GLN A 50 -2.34 7.86 14.06
N THR A 51 -3.44 8.60 14.13
CA THR A 51 -4.64 8.41 13.29
C THR A 51 -4.72 9.40 12.13
N GLU A 52 -3.86 10.40 12.12
CA GLU A 52 -3.77 11.41 11.08
C GLU A 52 -2.34 11.50 10.60
N GLY A 53 -2.15 11.57 9.29
CA GLY A 53 -0.85 11.73 8.68
C GLY A 53 -0.95 11.81 7.17
N PHE A 54 0.19 12.07 6.54
CA PHE A 54 0.29 12.26 5.10
C PHE A 54 1.47 11.47 4.53
N TYR A 55 1.21 10.62 3.55
CA TYR A 55 2.21 9.81 2.88
C TYR A 55 2.40 10.18 1.40
N VAL A 56 3.55 9.81 0.84
CA VAL A 56 3.81 9.83 -0.60
C VAL A 56 4.25 8.43 -1.04
N ASP A 57 3.42 7.77 -1.83
CA ASP A 57 3.61 6.40 -2.30
C ASP A 57 4.00 6.42 -3.78
N VAL A 58 5.28 6.17 -4.09
CA VAL A 58 5.82 6.16 -5.45
C VAL A 58 5.93 4.72 -5.94
N GLY A 59 5.26 4.41 -7.04
CA GLY A 59 5.06 3.03 -7.50
C GLY A 59 3.93 2.35 -6.73
N ALA A 60 2.85 3.07 -6.49
CA ALA A 60 1.75 2.67 -5.62
C ALA A 60 1.01 1.38 -6.06
N HIS A 61 1.20 0.95 -7.30
CA HIS A 61 0.74 -0.30 -7.91
C HIS A 61 -0.78 -0.56 -7.79
N HIS A 62 -1.29 -0.76 -6.57
CA HIS A 62 -2.70 -1.10 -6.35
C HIS A 62 -3.18 -0.58 -4.98
N PRO A 63 -4.42 -0.08 -4.81
CA PRO A 63 -4.88 0.53 -3.57
C PRO A 63 -4.93 -0.42 -2.36
N ARG A 64 -4.78 -1.73 -2.57
CA ARG A 64 -4.79 -2.74 -1.50
C ARG A 64 -3.70 -3.79 -1.62
N ARG A 65 -3.51 -4.40 -2.82
CA ARG A 65 -2.54 -5.48 -3.03
C ARG A 65 -1.13 -4.90 -3.05
N PHE A 66 -0.24 -5.42 -2.21
CA PHE A 66 1.15 -4.98 -2.06
C PHE A 66 1.29 -3.50 -1.70
N SER A 67 0.29 -2.96 -0.99
CA SER A 67 0.25 -1.54 -0.67
C SER A 67 0.85 -1.24 0.70
N ASN A 68 1.88 -0.41 0.72
CA ASN A 68 2.51 0.08 1.95
C ASN A 68 1.62 1.08 2.71
N THR A 69 0.69 1.72 2.01
CA THR A 69 -0.12 2.83 2.52
C THR A 69 -1.58 2.46 2.80
N CYS A 70 -2.06 1.27 2.38
CA CYS A 70 -3.45 0.84 2.59
C CYS A 70 -3.84 0.77 4.07
N PHE A 71 -2.93 0.29 4.93
CA PHE A 71 -3.13 0.23 6.37
C PHE A 71 -3.39 1.63 6.95
N PHE A 72 -2.57 2.60 6.59
CA PHE A 72 -2.67 3.99 7.04
C PHE A 72 -3.92 4.69 6.51
N TYR A 73 -4.23 4.52 5.23
CA TYR A 73 -5.46 5.04 4.64
C TYR A 73 -6.71 4.60 5.41
N LYS A 74 -6.78 3.33 5.82
CA LYS A 74 -7.90 2.80 6.62
C LYS A 74 -7.97 3.38 8.02
N ARG A 75 -6.87 3.88 8.56
CA ARG A 75 -6.80 4.54 9.86
C ARG A 75 -7.11 6.05 9.81
N GLY A 76 -7.39 6.60 8.64
CA GLY A 76 -7.74 8.01 8.50
C GLY A 76 -6.71 8.86 7.76
N TRP A 77 -5.51 8.34 7.54
CA TRP A 77 -4.46 9.02 6.79
C TRP A 77 -4.87 9.28 5.34
N ARG A 78 -4.17 10.18 4.68
CA ARG A 78 -4.28 10.48 3.26
C ARG A 78 -2.89 10.74 2.70
N GLY A 79 -2.79 10.84 1.38
CA GLY A 79 -1.50 11.09 0.76
C GLY A 79 -1.58 11.27 -0.74
N ILE A 80 -0.41 11.15 -1.37
CA ILE A 80 -0.24 11.16 -2.82
C ILE A 80 0.18 9.76 -3.24
N ASN A 81 -0.61 9.12 -4.10
CA ASN A 81 -0.24 7.87 -4.77
C ASN A 81 0.20 8.19 -6.20
N ILE A 82 1.37 7.73 -6.60
CA ILE A 82 1.96 7.96 -7.91
C ILE A 82 2.25 6.60 -8.54
N ASP A 83 1.74 6.36 -9.74
CA ASP A 83 2.06 5.15 -10.51
C ASP A 83 2.07 5.45 -12.00
N ALA A 84 3.03 4.87 -12.72
CA ALA A 84 3.23 5.10 -14.14
C ALA A 84 2.36 4.22 -15.05
N LEU A 85 1.72 3.17 -14.50
CA LEU A 85 0.92 2.23 -15.29
C LEU A 85 -0.33 2.94 -15.81
N PRO A 86 -0.53 3.01 -17.14
CA PRO A 86 -1.72 3.62 -17.72
C PRO A 86 -3.03 2.99 -17.21
N GLY A 87 -3.92 3.82 -16.70
CA GLY A 87 -5.22 3.41 -16.15
C GLY A 87 -5.20 2.92 -14.69
N SER A 88 -4.02 2.82 -14.03
CA SER A 88 -3.89 2.38 -12.64
C SER A 88 -4.69 3.26 -11.68
N MET A 89 -4.67 4.57 -11.90
CA MET A 89 -5.31 5.53 -10.99
C MET A 89 -6.85 5.48 -10.99
N LYS A 90 -7.49 4.86 -11.96
CA LYS A 90 -8.96 4.64 -11.95
C LYS A 90 -9.41 3.81 -10.73
N VAL A 91 -8.63 2.81 -10.37
CA VAL A 91 -8.90 1.95 -9.19
C VAL A 91 -8.64 2.73 -7.90
N PHE A 92 -7.56 3.52 -7.84
CA PHE A 92 -7.27 4.40 -6.71
C PHE A 92 -8.36 5.45 -6.51
N GLN A 93 -8.81 6.13 -7.56
CA GLN A 93 -9.90 7.11 -7.48
C GLN A 93 -11.19 6.51 -6.88
N LYS A 94 -11.48 5.26 -7.19
CA LYS A 94 -12.66 4.54 -6.66
C LYS A 94 -12.49 4.13 -5.20
N PHE A 95 -11.33 3.61 -4.80
CA PHE A 95 -11.12 2.99 -3.49
C PHE A 95 -10.38 3.88 -2.50
N ARG A 96 -9.70 4.92 -2.99
CA ARG A 96 -8.96 5.92 -2.19
C ARG A 96 -9.29 7.35 -2.64
N PRO A 97 -10.57 7.76 -2.59
CA PRO A 97 -11.00 9.08 -3.08
C PRO A 97 -10.49 10.25 -2.21
N ARG A 98 -9.97 9.98 -0.99
CA ARG A 98 -9.38 11.03 -0.13
C ARG A 98 -7.94 11.36 -0.52
N ASP A 99 -7.29 10.48 -1.30
CA ASP A 99 -5.92 10.64 -1.74
C ASP A 99 -5.84 11.44 -3.05
N ILE A 100 -4.69 12.03 -3.28
CA ILE A 100 -4.29 12.58 -4.58
C ILE A 100 -3.69 11.43 -5.38
N ASN A 101 -4.32 11.05 -6.48
CA ASN A 101 -3.94 9.87 -7.26
C ASN A 101 -3.43 10.31 -8.64
N LEU A 102 -2.12 10.15 -8.88
CA LEU A 102 -1.41 10.69 -10.04
C LEU A 102 -0.88 9.57 -10.94
N GLU A 103 -1.31 9.57 -12.19
CA GLU A 103 -0.77 8.67 -13.23
C GLU A 103 0.45 9.33 -13.88
N LEU A 104 1.58 9.21 -13.19
CA LEU A 104 2.86 9.86 -13.56
C LEU A 104 4.03 8.91 -13.31
N ALA A 105 5.12 9.13 -14.05
CA ALA A 105 6.40 8.49 -13.80
C ALA A 105 7.32 9.45 -13.01
N VAL A 106 8.12 8.87 -12.11
CA VAL A 106 9.12 9.61 -11.32
C VAL A 106 10.53 9.28 -11.82
N SER A 107 11.36 10.30 -11.98
CA SER A 107 12.77 10.17 -12.35
C SER A 107 13.63 11.29 -11.72
N GLU A 108 14.93 11.26 -11.94
CA GLU A 108 15.85 12.31 -11.45
C GLU A 108 15.68 13.66 -12.16
N ARG A 109 15.17 13.66 -13.40
CA ARG A 109 14.95 14.84 -14.25
C ARG A 109 13.75 14.61 -15.16
N GLU A 110 13.24 15.67 -15.77
CA GLU A 110 12.22 15.57 -16.81
C GLU A 110 12.81 14.90 -18.05
N GLN A 111 12.26 13.76 -18.41
CA GLN A 111 12.69 12.95 -19.55
C GLN A 111 11.64 11.94 -19.97
N VAL A 112 11.76 11.43 -21.20
CA VAL A 112 10.95 10.30 -21.67
C VAL A 112 11.67 9.01 -21.35
N LEU A 113 10.97 8.08 -20.70
CA LEU A 113 11.47 6.76 -20.34
C LEU A 113 10.59 5.65 -20.92
N THR A 114 11.21 4.61 -21.44
CA THR A 114 10.47 3.42 -21.87
C THR A 114 10.01 2.61 -20.67
N TYR A 115 8.71 2.46 -20.50
CA TYR A 115 8.07 1.66 -19.46
C TYR A 115 7.78 0.26 -19.98
N TYR A 116 8.32 -0.75 -19.30
CA TYR A 116 8.16 -2.16 -19.62
C TYR A 116 7.00 -2.73 -18.80
N MET A 117 5.95 -3.18 -19.46
CA MET A 117 4.74 -3.71 -18.82
C MET A 117 4.71 -5.23 -18.94
N PHE A 118 4.55 -5.90 -17.81
CA PHE A 118 4.45 -7.36 -17.71
C PHE A 118 2.99 -7.82 -17.60
N ASN A 119 2.77 -9.11 -17.84
CA ASN A 119 1.52 -9.78 -17.50
C ASN A 119 1.28 -9.82 -15.97
N GLU A 120 2.31 -9.62 -15.13
CA GLU A 120 2.22 -9.32 -13.69
C GLU A 120 2.66 -7.87 -13.46
N PRO A 121 1.73 -6.94 -13.23
CA PRO A 121 2.04 -5.51 -13.12
C PRO A 121 3.02 -5.12 -11.99
N ALA A 122 3.16 -5.95 -10.95
CA ALA A 122 4.13 -5.72 -9.89
C ALA A 122 5.60 -5.81 -10.38
N LEU A 123 5.83 -6.35 -11.57
CA LEU A 123 7.15 -6.46 -12.18
C LEU A 123 7.48 -5.32 -13.14
N ASN A 124 6.51 -4.44 -13.40
CA ASN A 124 6.68 -3.31 -14.31
C ASN A 124 7.85 -2.41 -13.89
N GLY A 125 8.45 -1.72 -14.84
CA GLY A 125 9.55 -0.81 -14.54
C GLY A 125 10.16 -0.14 -15.76
N PHE A 126 11.15 0.72 -15.51
CA PHE A 126 11.82 1.51 -16.54
C PHE A 126 13.20 0.98 -16.95
N SER A 127 13.76 0.04 -16.21
CA SER A 127 15.08 -0.52 -16.52
C SER A 127 14.97 -1.67 -17.53
N LYS A 128 15.48 -1.47 -18.74
CA LYS A 128 15.54 -2.53 -19.78
C LYS A 128 16.24 -3.77 -19.24
N THR A 129 17.44 -3.60 -18.68
CA THR A 129 18.25 -4.72 -18.18
C THR A 129 17.56 -5.52 -17.09
N ILE A 130 16.87 -4.85 -16.15
CA ILE A 130 16.14 -5.53 -15.09
C ILE A 130 14.91 -6.22 -15.68
N SER A 131 14.19 -5.57 -16.58
CA SER A 131 13.00 -6.13 -17.21
C SER A 131 13.34 -7.37 -18.04
N GLU A 132 14.42 -7.36 -18.81
CA GLU A 132 14.88 -8.52 -19.55
C GLU A 132 15.26 -9.69 -18.63
N LYS A 133 15.93 -9.43 -17.49
CA LYS A 133 16.28 -10.45 -16.49
C LYS A 133 15.06 -11.04 -15.75
N ARG A 134 13.98 -10.27 -15.59
CA ARG A 134 12.75 -10.72 -14.94
C ARG A 134 11.89 -11.61 -15.83
N GLN A 135 12.14 -11.66 -17.15
CA GLN A 135 11.40 -12.53 -18.04
C GLN A 135 11.66 -13.99 -17.74
N THR A 136 10.61 -14.78 -17.66
CA THR A 136 10.59 -16.22 -17.45
C THR A 136 9.54 -16.85 -18.36
N ASP A 137 9.31 -18.15 -18.26
CA ASP A 137 8.20 -18.80 -18.98
C ASP A 137 6.82 -18.31 -18.49
N VAL A 138 6.74 -17.83 -17.23
CA VAL A 138 5.51 -17.33 -16.60
C VAL A 138 5.38 -15.82 -16.74
N TYR A 139 6.45 -15.08 -16.49
CA TYR A 139 6.44 -13.61 -16.47
C TYR A 139 7.03 -13.07 -17.77
N LYS A 140 6.22 -12.35 -18.54
CA LYS A 140 6.62 -11.81 -19.85
C LYS A 140 6.28 -10.35 -19.98
N ILE A 141 7.15 -9.61 -20.67
CA ILE A 141 6.84 -8.27 -21.14
C ILE A 141 5.74 -8.39 -22.19
N THR A 142 4.60 -7.78 -21.92
CA THR A 142 3.42 -7.80 -22.81
C THR A 142 3.32 -6.53 -23.65
N ASN A 143 3.90 -5.44 -23.17
CA ASN A 143 3.88 -4.15 -23.86
C ASN A 143 5.02 -3.25 -23.39
N THR A 144 5.36 -2.25 -24.22
CA THR A 144 6.24 -1.14 -23.83
C THR A 144 5.59 0.17 -24.25
N LYS A 145 5.80 1.23 -23.45
CA LYS A 145 5.30 2.56 -23.75
C LYS A 145 6.29 3.62 -23.28
N ASP A 146 6.52 4.61 -24.12
CA ASP A 146 7.29 5.78 -23.71
C ASP A 146 6.42 6.69 -22.87
N ILE A 147 6.90 7.05 -21.66
CA ILE A 147 6.19 7.84 -20.66
C ILE A 147 7.07 9.01 -20.25
N LEU A 148 6.48 10.20 -20.19
CA LEU A 148 7.14 11.37 -19.65
C LEU A 148 7.25 11.25 -18.14
N ALA A 149 8.46 11.37 -17.63
CA ALA A 149 8.80 11.25 -16.21
C ALA A 149 9.30 12.58 -15.67
N PHE A 150 9.00 12.86 -14.41
CA PHE A 150 9.31 14.11 -13.73
C PHE A 150 10.10 13.86 -12.43
N PRO A 151 10.91 14.82 -11.99
CA PRO A 151 11.46 14.81 -10.65
C PRO A 151 10.35 14.80 -9.59
N LEU A 152 10.56 14.04 -8.51
CA LEU A 152 9.60 13.99 -7.42
C LEU A 152 9.29 15.36 -6.83
N TYR A 153 10.31 16.22 -6.67
CA TYR A 153 10.10 17.58 -6.16
C TYR A 153 9.17 18.41 -7.06
N THR A 154 9.27 18.27 -8.38
CA THR A 154 8.36 18.97 -9.33
C THR A 154 6.91 18.47 -9.18
N ILE A 155 6.72 17.17 -8.97
CA ILE A 155 5.40 16.60 -8.74
C ILE A 155 4.84 17.11 -7.40
N LEU A 156 5.65 17.14 -6.35
CA LEU A 156 5.23 17.62 -5.04
C LEU A 156 4.92 19.12 -5.05
N ASP A 157 5.73 19.96 -5.69
CA ASP A 157 5.48 21.39 -5.83
C ASP A 157 4.13 21.70 -6.47
N ASN A 158 3.68 20.84 -7.40
CA ASN A 158 2.42 21.01 -8.11
C ASN A 158 1.20 20.39 -7.40
N HIS A 159 1.40 19.39 -6.53
CA HIS A 159 0.30 18.57 -6.02
C HIS A 159 0.22 18.49 -4.50
N LEU A 160 1.31 18.77 -3.78
CA LEU A 160 1.29 18.76 -2.32
C LEU A 160 0.45 19.94 -1.81
N PRO A 161 -0.55 19.72 -0.93
CA PRO A 161 -1.32 20.82 -0.36
C PRO A 161 -0.44 21.82 0.39
N LEU A 162 -0.75 23.10 0.26
CA LEU A 162 0.04 24.16 0.89
C LEU A 162 0.16 23.95 2.41
N GLY A 163 1.37 23.96 2.92
CA GLY A 163 1.67 23.75 4.35
C GLY A 163 1.53 22.30 4.84
N GLN A 164 1.30 21.34 3.94
CA GLN A 164 1.24 19.92 4.29
C GLN A 164 2.66 19.37 4.50
N SER A 165 2.92 18.83 5.69
CA SER A 165 4.11 18.00 5.94
C SER A 165 3.89 16.56 5.49
N ILE A 166 4.96 15.88 5.12
CA ILE A 166 4.97 14.47 4.74
C ILE A 166 5.55 13.69 5.92
N ASP A 167 4.84 12.65 6.37
CA ASP A 167 5.30 11.76 7.44
C ASP A 167 6.18 10.63 6.91
N PHE A 168 5.85 10.07 5.72
CA PHE A 168 6.70 9.11 4.99
C PHE A 168 6.34 9.01 3.51
#